data_02cd3e8bd244999ec211ae654fe85bf0
#
_entry.id   02cd3e8bd244999ec211ae654fe85bf0
#
_cell.length_a   1.000
_cell.length_b   1.000
_cell.length_c   1.000
_cell.angle_alpha   90.00
_cell.angle_beta   90.00
_cell.angle_gamma   90.00
#
_symmetry.space_group_name_H-M   'P 1'
#
loop_
_entity.id
_entity.type
_entity.pdbx_description
1 polymer ?
#
loop_
_entity_poly.entity_id
_entity_poly.type
_entity_poly.pdbx_seq_one_letter_code
_entity_poly.pdbx_strand_id
1 'polypeptide(L)' 'MKVFKISPTAAYCGGAACVAANNKEEAINTFCENANRKFNYEVCYCICDHIPNMSYDIDRPFVIFDNLYLE' A
#
# COMPACT_ATOMS: atom_id res chain seq x y z
N MET A 1 7.36 -9.15 9.19
CA MET A 1 6.60 -9.21 7.93
C MET A 1 7.35 -8.50 6.81
N LYS A 2 7.08 -8.89 5.58
CA LYS A 2 7.59 -8.21 4.40
C LYS A 2 6.99 -6.81 4.30
N VAL A 3 7.67 -5.92 3.59
CA VAL A 3 7.19 -4.55 3.37
C VAL A 3 6.87 -4.38 1.89
N PHE A 4 5.70 -3.81 1.62
CA PHE A 4 5.23 -3.54 0.27
C PHE A 4 5.00 -2.05 0.09
N LYS A 5 5.37 -1.55 -1.08
CA LYS A 5 5.12 -0.16 -1.46
C LYS A 5 3.94 -0.12 -2.41
N ILE A 6 2.99 0.76 -2.14
CA ILE A 6 1.85 1.01 -3.00
C ILE A 6 2.03 2.39 -3.62
N SER A 7 2.07 2.42 -4.95
CA SER A 7 2.34 3.64 -5.70
C SER A 7 1.26 3.87 -6.75
N PRO A 8 0.81 5.12 -6.94
CA PRO A 8 -0.13 5.44 -8.01
C PRO A 8 0.59 5.49 -9.35
N THR A 9 -0.13 5.19 -10.43
CA THR A 9 0.38 5.31 -11.79
C THR A 9 -0.36 6.40 -12.57
N ALA A 10 -1.53 6.83 -12.10
CA ALA A 10 -2.29 7.89 -12.76
C ALA A 10 -1.65 9.26 -12.52
N ALA A 11 -1.65 10.12 -13.55
CA ALA A 11 -0.99 11.42 -13.49
C ALA A 11 -1.62 12.37 -12.46
N TYR A 12 -2.90 12.17 -12.14
CA TYR A 12 -3.62 13.01 -11.19
C TYR A 12 -3.56 12.49 -9.74
N CYS A 13 -2.74 11.48 -9.50
CA CYS A 13 -2.54 10.93 -8.17
C CYS A 13 -1.08 11.07 -7.78
N GLY A 14 -0.81 11.20 -6.50
CA GLY A 14 0.56 11.32 -6.00
C GLY A 14 0.74 10.66 -4.65
N GLY A 15 1.97 10.75 -4.13
CA GLY A 15 2.33 10.14 -2.87
C GLY A 15 2.60 8.66 -3.00
N ALA A 16 2.59 7.97 -1.86
CA ALA A 16 2.80 6.53 -1.79
C ALA A 16 2.35 6.02 -0.43
N ALA A 17 2.24 4.71 -0.29
CA ALA A 17 1.98 4.07 0.98
C ALA A 17 2.89 2.87 1.16
N CYS A 18 3.16 2.51 2.41
CA CYS A 18 3.90 1.30 2.75
C CYS A 18 3.07 0.45 3.69
N VAL A 19 3.05 -0.84 3.43
CA VAL A 19 2.24 -1.80 4.19
C VAL A 19 3.10 -2.99 4.57
N ALA A 20 2.99 -3.43 5.82
CA ALA A 20 3.60 -4.68 6.27
C ALA A 20 2.59 -5.80 6.10
N ALA A 21 2.97 -6.88 5.42
CA ALA A 21 2.09 -8.01 5.15
C ALA A 21 2.90 -9.25 4.79
N ASN A 22 2.25 -10.40 4.77
CA ASN A 22 2.91 -11.67 4.42
C ASN A 22 3.08 -11.84 2.92
N ASN A 23 2.19 -11.25 2.13
CA ASN A 23 2.22 -11.36 0.68
C ASN A 23 1.55 -10.14 0.05
N LYS A 24 1.65 -10.05 -1.27
CA LYS A 24 1.13 -8.92 -2.04
C LYS A 24 -0.39 -8.76 -1.91
N GLU A 25 -1.13 -9.85 -2.00
CA GLU A 25 -2.59 -9.81 -1.87
C GLU A 25 -3.03 -9.27 -0.52
N GLU A 26 -2.38 -9.75 0.55
CA GLU A 26 -2.67 -9.29 1.90
C GLU A 26 -2.34 -7.80 2.05
N ALA A 27 -1.22 -7.34 1.45
CA ALA A 27 -0.84 -5.94 1.48
C ALA A 27 -1.90 -5.05 0.81
N ILE A 28 -2.37 -5.46 -0.36
CA ILE A 28 -3.40 -4.71 -1.10
C ILE A 28 -4.69 -4.65 -0.29
N ASN A 29 -5.14 -5.78 0.26
CA ASN A 29 -6.35 -5.84 1.06
C ASN A 29 -6.24 -4.96 2.31
N THR A 30 -5.12 -5.02 2.98
CA THR A 30 -4.87 -4.22 4.18
C THR A 30 -4.92 -2.72 3.87
N PHE A 31 -4.28 -2.31 2.77
CA PHE A 31 -4.31 -0.92 2.33
C PHE A 31 -5.73 -0.48 1.99
N CYS A 32 -6.46 -1.27 1.21
CA CYS A 32 -7.81 -0.93 0.76
C CYS A 32 -8.80 -0.80 1.91
N GLU A 33 -8.64 -1.59 2.95
CA GLU A 33 -9.48 -1.52 4.14
C GLU A 33 -9.13 -0.33 5.03
N ASN A 34 -7.89 0.11 4.99
CA ASN A 34 -7.43 1.22 5.81
C ASN A 34 -8.03 2.54 5.31
N ALA A 35 -8.81 3.20 6.16
CA ALA A 35 -9.43 4.49 5.84
C ALA A 35 -10.24 4.46 4.52
N ASN A 36 -10.80 3.31 4.17
CA ASN A 36 -11.60 3.12 2.94
C ASN A 36 -10.85 3.53 1.68
N ARG A 37 -9.61 3.04 1.56
CA ARG A 37 -8.72 3.40 0.45
C ARG A 37 -8.95 2.66 -0.87
N LYS A 38 -9.94 1.76 -0.93
CA LYS A 38 -10.20 0.98 -2.14
C LYS A 38 -10.41 1.87 -3.37
N PHE A 39 -11.20 2.93 -3.23
CA PHE A 39 -11.45 3.87 -4.33
C PHE A 39 -10.14 4.48 -4.84
N ASN A 40 -9.29 4.97 -3.93
CA ASN A 40 -8.01 5.55 -4.32
C ASN A 40 -7.10 4.54 -5.02
N TYR A 41 -7.07 3.30 -4.52
CA TYR A 41 -6.26 2.25 -5.12
C TYR A 41 -6.68 1.96 -6.57
N GLU A 42 -7.99 1.84 -6.80
CA GLU A 42 -8.53 1.53 -8.13
C GLU A 42 -8.43 2.71 -9.09
N VAL A 43 -8.85 3.90 -8.64
CA VAL A 43 -8.90 5.08 -9.50
C VAL A 43 -7.50 5.59 -9.86
N CYS A 44 -6.55 5.50 -8.94
CA CYS A 44 -5.17 5.90 -9.20
C CYS A 44 -4.36 4.83 -9.92
N TYR A 45 -4.96 3.69 -10.27
CA TYR A 45 -4.28 2.56 -10.92
C TYR A 45 -3.00 2.19 -10.17
N CYS A 46 -3.15 2.02 -8.85
CA CYS A 46 -2.00 1.74 -7.99
C CYS A 46 -1.37 0.38 -8.29
N ILE A 47 -0.07 0.31 -8.08
CA ILE A 47 0.68 -0.94 -8.11
C ILE A 47 1.23 -1.21 -6.72
N CYS A 48 1.43 -2.49 -6.42
CA CYS A 48 1.96 -2.92 -5.14
C CYS A 48 3.23 -3.74 -5.38
N ASP A 49 4.36 -3.27 -4.88
CA ASP A 49 5.65 -3.91 -5.06
C ASP A 49 6.29 -4.29 -3.73
N HIS A 50 6.88 -5.49 -3.69
CA HIS A 50 7.65 -5.93 -2.55
C HIS A 50 8.97 -5.15 -2.49
N ILE A 51 9.31 -4.59 -1.33
CA ILE A 51 10.59 -3.93 -1.12
C ILE A 51 11.55 -4.97 -0.58
N PRO A 52 12.55 -5.42 -1.39
CA PRO A 52 13.47 -6.47 -0.95
C PRO A 52 14.35 -6.01 0.20
N ASN A 53 14.76 -6.97 1.03
CA ASN A 53 15.65 -6.75 2.16
C ASN A 53 15.11 -5.82 3.24
N MET A 54 13.81 -5.59 3.24
CA MET A 54 13.15 -4.78 4.26
C MET A 54 12.10 -5.63 4.98
N SER A 55 12.05 -5.53 6.28
CA SER A 55 11.05 -6.22 7.08
C SER A 55 10.57 -5.31 8.21
N TYR A 56 9.36 -5.56 8.67
CA TYR A 56 8.75 -4.82 9.76
C TYR A 56 8.36 -5.81 10.84
N ASP A 57 8.84 -5.58 12.05
CA ASP A 57 8.63 -6.51 13.17
C ASP A 57 7.24 -6.33 13.77
N ILE A 58 6.27 -7.01 13.16
CA ILE A 58 4.87 -6.94 13.57
C ILE A 58 4.21 -8.30 13.29
N ASP A 59 3.20 -8.66 14.07
CA ASP A 59 2.56 -9.97 14.01
C ASP A 59 1.28 -10.01 13.17
N ARG A 60 0.85 -8.87 12.62
CA ARG A 60 -0.35 -8.79 11.76
C ARG A 60 -0.15 -7.72 10.69
N PRO A 61 -0.87 -7.80 9.57
CA PRO A 61 -0.78 -6.80 8.52
C PRO A 61 -1.10 -5.39 9.05
N PHE A 62 -0.34 -4.41 8.58
CA PHE A 62 -0.42 -3.07 9.14
C PHE A 62 0.04 -2.05 8.09
N VAL A 63 -0.68 -0.94 7.97
CA VAL A 63 -0.27 0.18 7.11
C VAL A 63 0.75 1.00 7.87
N ILE A 64 2.00 0.98 7.41
CA ILE A 64 3.11 1.69 8.06
C ILE A 64 2.91 3.20 7.91
N PHE A 65 2.66 3.64 6.67
CA PHE A 65 2.26 5.02 6.41
C PHE A 65 1.45 5.06 5.12
N ASP A 66 0.66 6.12 4.96
CA ASP A 66 -0.20 6.33 3.80
C ASP A 66 -0.22 7.81 3.47
N ASN A 67 0.54 8.19 2.43
CA ASN A 67 0.59 9.55 1.92
C ASN A 67 -0.01 9.64 0.50
N LEU A 68 -0.70 8.60 0.06
CA LEU A 68 -1.31 8.58 -1.27
C LEU A 68 -2.49 9.55 -1.33
N TYR A 69 -2.52 10.39 -2.36
CA TYR A 69 -3.58 11.38 -2.53
C TYR A 69 -4.06 11.43 -3.97
N LEU A 70 -5.30 11.90 -4.13
CA LEU A 70 -5.97 12.09 -5.41
C LEU A 70 -6.19 13.61 -5.59
N GLU A 71 -5.70 14.13 -6.68
CA GLU A 71 -5.92 15.54 -7.02
C GLU A 71 -7.25 15.75 -7.74
#